data_0e92dc20d460e1c70ff6d4cee2b25367
#
_entry.id   0e92dc20d460e1c70ff6d4cee2b25367
#
_cell.length_a   1.000
_cell.length_b   1.000
_cell.length_c   1.000
_cell.angle_alpha   90.00
_cell.angle_beta   90.00
_cell.angle_gamma   90.00
#
_symmetry.space_group_name_H-M   'P 1'
#
loop_
_entity.id
_entity.type
_entity.pdbx_description
1 polymer ?
#
loop_
_entity_poly.entity_id
_entity_poly.type
_entity_poly.pdbx_seq_one_letter_code
_entity_poly.pdbx_strand_id
1 'polypeptide(L)'
;MGRIGAFLTFLVLFLCAGTSRAQEQSEAVARERAVDYFYLQAISLLEQDSVDACFEMLEHCRALAPESSSVLYDLAPFYLYLGKDSIAHSMLEYIVAKEPDNIKYGEALINYYAKVDDRRAAIALYERMLQAGNASKSEIYMSLYSLYSEEGEYGKAVEVLDKLEKVEGKNEIISIHRANLFLQMQDSTRALAAVREMKRDFPHNVQYNSLLGDVYALFGDVEKSEKVYLEAIASDSADTYSLASLSNLYLITDRDSLYCATVEQLLKSEKVDTDQRISTLLEYIGYKERTDSTYSMRFLQELMQLPYDRLGVSEVYAQYLLYRKESPDVIKPVLESIIAMDPENRPAMLQLLVYAIEEDDREEVISRCDNAILYIPDMLELYYYKGMATYLLERKEEAAKILQQGLDRRGEDCSTELVATVFSFMGEVYHELDDLDLCTVAYDSALLYNPSDITVLNNYAYYLALEGRELEKALAMSARTIEMEPDNAIYVDTYAWLLFCLGRYEEAKAYAEKLIGLNSEMSAVEYHHCGDIFAKCGDTGRAVEYWIQAQRMGDESKILKKKIKRRKYYPDARSK
;
A
#
# COMPACT_ATOMS: atom_id res chain seq x y z
N MET A 1 -74.38 28.09 62.50
CA MET A 1 -73.06 28.65 62.06
C MET A 1 -72.06 27.62 61.59
N GLY A 2 -72.18 26.30 61.83
CA GLY A 2 -71.18 25.27 61.44
C GLY A 2 -71.20 24.83 59.97
N ARG A 3 -72.29 24.97 59.22
CA ARG A 3 -72.35 24.50 57.81
C ARG A 3 -71.78 25.49 56.77
N ILE A 4 -71.77 26.78 57.06
CA ILE A 4 -71.23 27.82 56.15
C ILE A 4 -69.72 27.88 56.24
N GLY A 5 -69.14 27.62 57.43
CA GLY A 5 -67.69 27.55 57.60
C GLY A 5 -67.02 26.35 56.86
N ALA A 6 -67.69 25.19 56.88
CA ALA A 6 -67.20 24.01 56.15
C ALA A 6 -67.25 24.18 54.61
N PHE A 7 -68.26 24.90 54.10
CA PHE A 7 -68.38 25.19 52.65
C PHE A 7 -67.36 26.22 52.20
N LEU A 8 -67.04 27.22 52.97
CA LEU A 8 -65.98 28.20 52.67
C LEU A 8 -64.58 27.58 52.72
N THR A 9 -64.29 26.67 53.67
CA THR A 9 -63.05 25.96 53.77
C THR A 9 -62.86 24.99 52.58
N PHE A 10 -63.93 24.31 52.14
CA PHE A 10 -63.94 23.46 51.00
C PHE A 10 -63.74 24.25 49.66
N LEU A 11 -64.36 25.43 49.55
CA LEU A 11 -64.24 26.32 48.39
C LEU A 11 -62.83 26.94 48.28
N VAL A 12 -62.23 27.33 49.44
CA VAL A 12 -60.83 27.83 49.46
C VAL A 12 -59.82 26.72 49.11
N LEU A 13 -60.04 25.51 49.67
CA LEU A 13 -59.20 24.35 49.27
C LEU A 13 -59.36 23.98 47.81
N PHE A 14 -60.57 24.09 47.22
CA PHE A 14 -60.82 23.82 45.82
C PHE A 14 -60.25 24.92 44.93
N LEU A 15 -60.26 26.17 45.30
CA LEU A 15 -59.64 27.30 44.62
C LEU A 15 -58.10 27.23 44.70
N CYS A 16 -57.55 26.89 45.88
CA CYS A 16 -56.10 26.69 46.02
C CYS A 16 -55.63 25.48 45.26
N ALA A 17 -56.38 24.37 45.19
CA ALA A 17 -56.06 23.22 44.38
C ALA A 17 -56.20 23.51 42.88
N GLY A 18 -57.16 24.36 42.47
CA GLY A 18 -57.32 24.81 41.08
C GLY A 18 -56.20 25.75 40.60
N THR A 19 -55.79 26.68 41.49
CA THR A 19 -54.67 27.58 41.19
C THR A 19 -53.32 26.83 41.13
N SER A 20 -53.10 25.88 42.04
CA SER A 20 -51.91 25.02 42.04
C SER A 20 -51.85 24.19 40.77
N ARG A 21 -52.92 23.54 40.32
CA ARG A 21 -52.98 22.80 39.07
C ARG A 21 -52.77 23.68 37.82
N ALA A 22 -53.37 24.89 37.81
CA ALA A 22 -53.19 25.82 36.69
C ALA A 22 -51.77 26.36 36.61
N GLN A 23 -51.10 26.54 37.74
CA GLN A 23 -49.73 26.96 37.85
C GLN A 23 -48.78 25.82 37.41
N GLU A 24 -49.01 24.60 37.92
CA GLU A 24 -48.26 23.40 37.47
C GLU A 24 -48.40 23.15 35.96
N GLN A 25 -49.60 23.31 35.41
CA GLN A 25 -49.85 23.21 33.96
C GLN A 25 -49.12 24.30 33.16
N SER A 26 -49.10 25.54 33.66
CA SER A 26 -48.38 26.66 33.03
C SER A 26 -46.86 26.45 33.05
N GLU A 27 -46.31 25.94 34.16
CA GLU A 27 -44.89 25.62 34.30
C GLU A 27 -44.50 24.44 33.43
N ALA A 28 -45.34 23.41 33.28
CA ALA A 28 -45.12 22.28 32.40
C ALA A 28 -45.06 22.72 30.92
N VAL A 29 -46.02 23.55 30.48
CA VAL A 29 -46.03 24.10 29.11
C VAL A 29 -44.82 25.02 28.85
N ALA A 30 -44.42 25.82 29.85
CA ALA A 30 -43.23 26.66 29.73
C ALA A 30 -41.95 25.82 29.61
N ARG A 31 -41.87 24.72 30.37
CA ARG A 31 -40.75 23.76 30.29
C ARG A 31 -40.70 23.06 28.93
N GLU A 32 -41.82 22.59 28.41
CA GLU A 32 -41.92 21.94 27.11
C GLU A 32 -41.44 22.89 25.99
N ARG A 33 -41.91 24.13 25.97
CA ARG A 33 -41.46 25.16 25.02
C ARG A 33 -39.97 25.47 25.14
N ALA A 34 -39.42 25.44 26.36
CA ALA A 34 -38.01 25.66 26.57
C ALA A 34 -37.17 24.49 25.98
N VAL A 35 -37.64 23.25 26.18
CA VAL A 35 -37.01 22.06 25.58
C VAL A 35 -37.02 22.15 24.06
N ASP A 36 -38.16 22.46 23.45
CA ASP A 36 -38.30 22.61 22.00
C ASP A 36 -37.35 23.68 21.44
N TYR A 37 -37.27 24.82 22.12
CA TYR A 37 -36.39 25.91 21.71
C TYR A 37 -34.91 25.50 21.74
N PHE A 38 -34.44 24.93 22.85
CA PHE A 38 -33.04 24.50 23.00
C PHE A 38 -32.71 23.31 22.11
N TYR A 39 -33.64 22.41 21.88
CA TYR A 39 -33.46 21.27 20.96
C TYR A 39 -33.27 21.74 19.51
N LEU A 40 -34.13 22.67 19.04
CA LEU A 40 -33.96 23.25 17.71
C LEU A 40 -32.62 24.02 17.58
N GLN A 41 -32.18 24.68 18.62
CA GLN A 41 -30.87 25.31 18.66
C GLN A 41 -29.73 24.26 18.58
N ALA A 42 -29.85 23.16 19.30
CA ALA A 42 -28.87 22.07 19.23
C ALA A 42 -28.74 21.50 17.80
N ILE A 43 -29.88 21.24 17.14
CA ILE A 43 -29.86 20.75 15.75
C ILE A 43 -29.23 21.78 14.81
N SER A 44 -29.54 23.08 14.97
CA SER A 44 -28.91 24.14 14.15
C SER A 44 -27.40 24.26 14.39
N LEU A 45 -26.92 24.04 15.60
CA LEU A 45 -25.50 24.02 15.95
C LEU A 45 -24.80 22.81 15.31
N LEU A 46 -25.46 21.67 15.26
CA LEU A 46 -24.94 20.47 14.59
C LEU A 46 -24.78 20.70 13.07
N GLU A 47 -25.77 21.36 12.44
CA GLU A 47 -25.69 21.74 11.02
C GLU A 47 -24.56 22.74 10.73
N GLN A 48 -24.12 23.51 11.74
CA GLN A 48 -23.00 24.44 11.66
C GLN A 48 -21.65 23.80 12.07
N ASP A 49 -21.60 22.47 12.21
CA ASP A 49 -20.42 21.71 12.64
C ASP A 49 -19.90 22.08 14.05
N SER A 50 -20.77 22.70 14.87
CA SER A 50 -20.45 23.10 16.24
C SER A 50 -20.81 21.99 17.23
N VAL A 51 -20.07 20.87 17.16
CA VAL A 51 -20.38 19.59 17.84
C VAL A 51 -20.42 19.75 19.38
N ASP A 52 -19.45 20.44 19.98
CA ASP A 52 -19.39 20.63 21.44
C ASP A 52 -20.56 21.45 21.95
N ALA A 53 -20.90 22.54 21.25
CA ALA A 53 -22.03 23.39 21.62
C ALA A 53 -23.38 22.67 21.46
N CYS A 54 -23.53 21.82 20.44
CA CYS A 54 -24.67 20.93 20.26
C CYS A 54 -24.82 19.99 21.46
N PHE A 55 -23.76 19.33 21.87
CA PHE A 55 -23.75 18.43 23.03
C PHE A 55 -24.18 19.13 24.31
N GLU A 56 -23.61 20.31 24.63
CA GLU A 56 -24.00 21.09 25.81
C GLU A 56 -25.48 21.48 25.78
N MET A 57 -25.99 21.85 24.62
CA MET A 57 -27.39 22.22 24.45
C MET A 57 -28.34 21.02 24.60
N LEU A 58 -27.97 19.85 24.07
CA LEU A 58 -28.71 18.61 24.26
C LEU A 58 -28.69 18.15 25.74
N GLU A 59 -27.57 18.32 26.45
CA GLU A 59 -27.50 18.07 27.91
C GLU A 59 -28.39 19.00 28.69
N HIS A 60 -28.50 20.27 28.28
CA HIS A 60 -29.44 21.20 28.88
C HIS A 60 -30.89 20.75 28.63
N CYS A 61 -31.23 20.31 27.42
CA CYS A 61 -32.54 19.72 27.12
C CYS A 61 -32.84 18.50 28.01
N ARG A 62 -31.86 17.61 28.19
CA ARG A 62 -32.00 16.44 29.07
C ARG A 62 -32.25 16.81 30.53
N ALA A 63 -31.61 17.87 31.02
CA ALA A 63 -31.83 18.36 32.38
C ALA A 63 -33.26 18.89 32.57
N LEU A 64 -33.85 19.48 31.53
CA LEU A 64 -35.23 19.97 31.54
C LEU A 64 -36.27 18.85 31.33
N ALA A 65 -35.98 17.91 30.45
CA ALA A 65 -36.85 16.79 30.09
C ALA A 65 -36.05 15.46 30.01
N PRO A 66 -35.73 14.83 31.16
CA PRO A 66 -34.92 13.63 31.24
C PRO A 66 -35.48 12.41 30.48
N GLU A 67 -36.79 12.43 30.24
CA GLU A 67 -37.52 11.34 29.59
C GLU A 67 -37.85 11.61 28.10
N SER A 68 -37.31 12.67 27.51
CA SER A 68 -37.54 12.99 26.10
C SER A 68 -36.79 12.02 25.19
N SER A 69 -37.54 11.18 24.47
CA SER A 69 -36.96 10.17 23.61
C SER A 69 -36.09 10.77 22.50
N SER A 70 -36.50 11.89 21.89
CA SER A 70 -35.72 12.56 20.86
C SER A 70 -34.38 13.09 21.38
N VAL A 71 -34.40 13.73 22.58
CA VAL A 71 -33.16 14.23 23.20
C VAL A 71 -32.21 13.09 23.56
N LEU A 72 -32.73 11.99 24.11
CA LEU A 72 -31.91 10.84 24.49
C LEU A 72 -31.35 10.13 23.25
N TYR A 73 -32.12 10.07 22.17
CA TYR A 73 -31.67 9.51 20.88
C TYR A 73 -30.51 10.28 20.31
N ASP A 74 -30.60 11.61 20.26
CA ASP A 74 -29.55 12.46 19.69
C ASP A 74 -28.32 12.59 20.60
N LEU A 75 -28.46 12.40 21.92
CA LEU A 75 -27.35 12.37 22.87
C LEU A 75 -26.56 11.06 22.87
N ALA A 76 -27.21 9.94 22.58
CA ALA A 76 -26.54 8.63 22.63
C ALA A 76 -25.28 8.54 21.78
N PRO A 77 -25.25 9.04 20.53
CA PRO A 77 -24.02 9.05 19.70
C PRO A 77 -22.87 9.84 20.32
N PHE A 78 -23.14 10.95 20.98
CA PHE A 78 -22.10 11.75 21.67
C PHE A 78 -21.48 10.98 22.83
N TYR A 79 -22.30 10.28 23.62
CA TYR A 79 -21.80 9.45 24.70
C TYR A 79 -20.99 8.25 24.19
N LEU A 80 -21.38 7.67 23.06
CA LEU A 80 -20.58 6.62 22.39
C LEU A 80 -19.25 7.14 21.90
N TYR A 81 -19.20 8.36 21.37
CA TYR A 81 -17.97 9.02 20.95
C TYR A 81 -17.04 9.32 22.14
N LEU A 82 -17.62 9.72 23.28
CA LEU A 82 -16.89 9.99 24.52
C LEU A 82 -16.47 8.71 25.28
N GLY A 83 -16.72 7.51 24.74
CA GLY A 83 -16.42 6.24 25.38
C GLY A 83 -17.26 5.94 26.63
N LYS A 84 -18.40 6.63 26.80
CA LYS A 84 -19.33 6.41 27.89
C LYS A 84 -20.46 5.45 27.49
N ASP A 85 -20.07 4.28 27.01
CA ASP A 85 -20.96 3.30 26.37
C ASP A 85 -22.14 2.88 27.28
N SER A 86 -21.95 2.74 28.59
CA SER A 86 -23.02 2.35 29.52
C SER A 86 -24.11 3.40 29.63
N ILE A 87 -23.78 4.68 29.50
CA ILE A 87 -24.77 5.77 29.53
C ILE A 87 -25.59 5.76 28.25
N ALA A 88 -24.91 5.68 27.10
CA ALA A 88 -25.55 5.58 25.79
C ALA A 88 -26.49 4.37 25.71
N HIS A 89 -26.01 3.19 26.16
CA HIS A 89 -26.83 1.98 26.24
C HIS A 89 -28.10 2.18 27.05
N SER A 90 -27.97 2.74 28.27
CA SER A 90 -29.13 2.99 29.13
C SER A 90 -30.15 3.95 28.49
N MET A 91 -29.68 4.96 27.74
CA MET A 91 -30.55 5.87 27.00
C MET A 91 -31.28 5.15 25.87
N LEU A 92 -30.57 4.38 25.07
CA LEU A 92 -31.12 3.64 23.93
C LEU A 92 -32.14 2.57 24.41
N GLU A 93 -31.83 1.81 25.45
CA GLU A 93 -32.75 0.83 26.05
C GLU A 93 -34.03 1.51 26.57
N TYR A 94 -33.89 2.67 27.23
CA TYR A 94 -35.04 3.41 27.75
C TYR A 94 -35.97 3.85 26.61
N ILE A 95 -35.47 4.46 25.55
CA ILE A 95 -36.30 4.95 24.44
C ILE A 95 -36.96 3.82 23.66
N VAL A 96 -36.25 2.68 23.44
CA VAL A 96 -36.82 1.49 22.80
C VAL A 96 -37.90 0.86 23.66
N ALA A 97 -37.72 0.81 24.97
CA ALA A 97 -38.76 0.30 25.88
C ALA A 97 -39.99 1.20 25.92
N LYS A 98 -39.82 2.53 25.85
CA LYS A 98 -40.89 3.53 25.87
C LYS A 98 -41.67 3.60 24.56
N GLU A 99 -40.96 3.50 23.44
CA GLU A 99 -41.49 3.60 22.08
C GLU A 99 -41.05 2.41 21.21
N PRO A 100 -41.57 1.20 21.50
CA PRO A 100 -41.10 -0.03 20.83
C PRO A 100 -41.43 -0.07 19.33
N ASP A 101 -42.38 0.75 18.89
CA ASP A 101 -42.78 0.85 17.48
C ASP A 101 -41.91 1.82 16.66
N ASN A 102 -41.00 2.53 17.30
CA ASN A 102 -40.11 3.46 16.62
C ASN A 102 -38.89 2.74 16.09
N ILE A 103 -38.90 2.51 14.77
CA ILE A 103 -37.84 1.77 14.07
C ILE A 103 -36.48 2.42 14.27
N LYS A 104 -36.36 3.76 14.20
CA LYS A 104 -35.10 4.48 14.36
C LYS A 104 -34.41 4.22 15.70
N TYR A 105 -35.22 4.13 16.78
CA TYR A 105 -34.66 3.83 18.09
C TYR A 105 -34.18 2.39 18.20
N GLY A 106 -34.93 1.45 17.61
CA GLY A 106 -34.49 0.06 17.48
C GLY A 106 -33.17 -0.08 16.70
N GLU A 107 -33.08 0.58 15.56
CA GLU A 107 -31.84 0.59 14.73
C GLU A 107 -30.65 1.18 15.48
N ALA A 108 -30.86 2.27 16.23
CA ALA A 108 -29.78 2.86 17.02
C ALA A 108 -29.26 1.91 18.12
N LEU A 109 -30.16 1.18 18.78
CA LEU A 109 -29.77 0.17 19.77
C LEU A 109 -29.11 -1.05 19.14
N ILE A 110 -29.55 -1.47 17.95
CA ILE A 110 -28.90 -2.54 17.16
C ILE A 110 -27.49 -2.13 16.79
N ASN A 111 -27.28 -0.90 16.31
CA ASN A 111 -25.96 -0.38 15.97
C ASN A 111 -25.03 -0.34 17.20
N TYR A 112 -25.58 -0.06 18.38
CA TYR A 112 -24.84 -0.17 19.63
C TYR A 112 -24.42 -1.63 19.90
N TYR A 113 -25.36 -2.60 19.80
CA TYR A 113 -25.04 -4.01 20.01
C TYR A 113 -24.03 -4.54 18.99
N ALA A 114 -24.08 -4.09 17.73
CA ALA A 114 -23.08 -4.40 16.73
C ALA A 114 -21.69 -3.86 17.10
N LYS A 115 -21.61 -2.63 17.63
CA LYS A 115 -20.36 -2.03 18.11
C LYS A 115 -19.69 -2.82 19.24
N VAL A 116 -20.50 -3.35 20.16
CA VAL A 116 -20.01 -4.11 21.34
C VAL A 116 -19.98 -5.63 21.10
N ASP A 117 -20.29 -6.08 19.91
CA ASP A 117 -20.37 -7.50 19.48
C ASP A 117 -21.35 -8.34 20.34
N ASP A 118 -22.45 -7.70 20.83
CA ASP A 118 -23.51 -8.41 21.55
C ASP A 118 -24.61 -8.89 20.60
N ARG A 119 -24.31 -9.94 19.85
CA ARG A 119 -25.21 -10.51 18.86
C ARG A 119 -26.50 -11.04 19.47
N ARG A 120 -26.44 -11.58 20.69
CA ARG A 120 -27.62 -12.13 21.38
C ARG A 120 -28.63 -11.07 21.74
N ALA A 121 -28.16 -9.91 22.22
CA ALA A 121 -29.01 -8.77 22.48
C ALA A 121 -29.63 -8.21 21.19
N ALA A 122 -28.85 -8.13 20.10
CA ALA A 122 -29.33 -7.73 18.79
C ALA A 122 -30.44 -8.68 18.27
N ILE A 123 -30.25 -10.01 18.35
CA ILE A 123 -31.26 -11.01 18.00
C ILE A 123 -32.55 -10.79 18.78
N ALA A 124 -32.45 -10.67 20.11
CA ALA A 124 -33.63 -10.47 20.97
C ALA A 124 -34.36 -9.17 20.61
N LEU A 125 -33.64 -8.12 20.24
CA LEU A 125 -34.24 -6.87 19.80
C LEU A 125 -34.95 -7.00 18.46
N TYR A 126 -34.34 -7.63 17.47
CA TYR A 126 -34.98 -7.88 16.17
C TYR A 126 -36.25 -8.73 16.31
N GLU A 127 -36.25 -9.75 17.20
CA GLU A 127 -37.45 -10.55 17.48
C GLU A 127 -38.57 -9.69 18.12
N ARG A 128 -38.24 -8.75 19.01
CA ARG A 128 -39.22 -7.79 19.57
C ARG A 128 -39.79 -6.86 18.48
N MET A 129 -38.92 -6.35 17.58
CA MET A 129 -39.36 -5.48 16.46
C MET A 129 -40.29 -6.20 15.48
N LEU A 130 -40.09 -7.49 15.23
CA LEU A 130 -41.02 -8.30 14.43
C LEU A 130 -42.40 -8.41 15.06
N GLN A 131 -42.47 -8.48 16.39
CA GLN A 131 -43.76 -8.55 17.14
C GLN A 131 -44.50 -7.22 17.09
N ALA A 132 -43.80 -6.09 17.12
CA ALA A 132 -44.36 -4.76 17.02
C ALA A 132 -44.97 -4.45 15.65
N GLY A 133 -44.48 -5.05 14.58
CA GLY A 133 -45.15 -5.07 13.27
C GLY A 133 -44.91 -3.88 12.34
N ASN A 134 -44.11 -2.90 12.73
CA ASN A 134 -43.92 -1.63 12.00
C ASN A 134 -42.66 -1.58 11.10
N ALA A 135 -41.77 -2.56 11.22
CA ALA A 135 -40.53 -2.64 10.42
C ALA A 135 -40.67 -3.56 9.21
N SER A 136 -39.80 -3.38 8.23
CA SER A 136 -39.69 -4.28 7.08
C SER A 136 -39.36 -5.71 7.55
N LYS A 137 -40.33 -6.62 7.44
CA LYS A 137 -40.12 -8.01 7.84
C LYS A 137 -38.98 -8.67 7.09
N SER A 138 -38.81 -8.35 5.83
CA SER A 138 -37.74 -8.90 4.99
C SER A 138 -36.37 -8.53 5.50
N GLU A 139 -36.13 -7.25 5.80
CA GLU A 139 -34.85 -6.75 6.30
C GLU A 139 -34.52 -7.38 7.67
N ILE A 140 -35.50 -7.44 8.57
CA ILE A 140 -35.30 -8.07 9.89
C ILE A 140 -34.99 -9.57 9.74
N TYR A 141 -35.68 -10.30 8.85
CA TYR A 141 -35.39 -11.71 8.64
C TYR A 141 -34.01 -11.93 8.06
N MET A 142 -33.55 -11.06 7.13
CA MET A 142 -32.18 -11.14 6.62
C MET A 142 -31.13 -10.87 7.71
N SER A 143 -31.36 -9.87 8.55
CA SER A 143 -30.47 -9.56 9.69
C SER A 143 -30.44 -10.72 10.71
N LEU A 144 -31.59 -11.28 11.05
CA LEU A 144 -31.66 -12.45 11.93
C LEU A 144 -30.98 -13.69 11.32
N TYR A 145 -31.14 -13.91 10.01
CA TYR A 145 -30.45 -14.98 9.32
C TYR A 145 -28.91 -14.83 9.46
N SER A 146 -28.37 -13.62 9.24
CA SER A 146 -26.94 -13.36 9.39
C SER A 146 -26.47 -13.63 10.81
N LEU A 147 -27.15 -13.04 11.81
CA LEU A 147 -26.78 -13.18 13.21
C LEU A 147 -26.87 -14.63 13.72
N TYR A 148 -27.93 -15.36 13.36
CA TYR A 148 -28.03 -16.78 13.74
C TYR A 148 -26.97 -17.65 13.03
N SER A 149 -26.59 -17.29 11.80
CA SER A 149 -25.51 -17.97 11.07
C SER A 149 -24.16 -17.75 11.72
N GLU A 150 -23.87 -16.51 12.15
CA GLU A 150 -22.63 -16.14 12.84
C GLU A 150 -22.53 -16.78 14.24
N GLU A 151 -23.67 -16.91 14.96
CA GLU A 151 -23.72 -17.62 16.25
C GLU A 151 -23.68 -19.15 16.09
N GLY A 152 -23.68 -19.68 14.87
CA GLY A 152 -23.70 -21.12 14.60
C GLY A 152 -25.06 -21.78 14.85
N GLU A 153 -26.11 -20.98 15.09
CA GLU A 153 -27.47 -21.48 15.29
C GLU A 153 -28.18 -21.75 13.95
N TYR A 154 -27.53 -22.53 13.08
CA TYR A 154 -27.97 -22.78 11.70
C TYR A 154 -29.40 -23.25 11.56
N GLY A 155 -29.92 -24.03 12.54
CA GLY A 155 -31.30 -24.47 12.53
C GLY A 155 -32.30 -23.31 12.59
N LYS A 156 -32.03 -22.30 13.46
CA LYS A 156 -32.87 -21.10 13.55
C LYS A 156 -32.70 -20.22 12.30
N ALA A 157 -31.49 -20.14 11.76
CA ALA A 157 -31.24 -19.43 10.50
C ALA A 157 -32.11 -20.01 9.35
N VAL A 158 -32.24 -21.34 9.25
CA VAL A 158 -33.15 -22.00 8.26
C VAL A 158 -34.60 -21.61 8.52
N GLU A 159 -35.07 -21.64 9.78
CA GLU A 159 -36.46 -21.26 10.11
C GLU A 159 -36.76 -19.81 9.73
N VAL A 160 -35.78 -18.92 9.89
CA VAL A 160 -35.89 -17.50 9.51
C VAL A 160 -35.97 -17.34 8.00
N LEU A 161 -35.15 -18.08 7.23
CA LEU A 161 -35.23 -18.10 5.77
C LEU A 161 -36.59 -18.64 5.28
N ASP A 162 -37.18 -19.65 5.97
CA ASP A 162 -38.50 -20.15 5.64
C ASP A 162 -39.61 -19.12 5.87
N LYS A 163 -39.43 -18.24 6.89
CA LYS A 163 -40.34 -17.11 7.13
C LYS A 163 -40.15 -16.02 6.08
N LEU A 164 -38.91 -15.72 5.70
CA LEU A 164 -38.58 -14.76 4.65
C LEU A 164 -39.18 -15.18 3.32
N GLU A 165 -39.03 -16.44 2.93
CA GLU A 165 -39.61 -16.98 1.70
C GLU A 165 -41.16 -16.88 1.66
N LYS A 166 -41.83 -16.99 2.81
CA LYS A 166 -43.28 -16.75 2.90
C LYS A 166 -43.69 -15.32 2.66
N VAL A 167 -42.80 -14.37 2.96
CA VAL A 167 -43.04 -12.93 2.78
C VAL A 167 -42.72 -12.48 1.36
N GLU A 168 -41.55 -12.87 0.84
CA GLU A 168 -41.03 -12.41 -0.46
C GLU A 168 -41.40 -13.35 -1.61
N GLY A 169 -41.79 -14.55 -1.29
CA GLY A 169 -41.88 -15.63 -2.27
C GLY A 169 -40.52 -16.30 -2.49
N LYS A 170 -40.54 -17.31 -3.32
CA LYS A 170 -39.34 -18.09 -3.65
C LYS A 170 -38.40 -17.28 -4.51
N ASN A 171 -37.16 -17.07 -4.04
CA ASN A 171 -36.13 -16.39 -4.79
C ASN A 171 -34.79 -17.13 -4.69
N GLU A 172 -33.90 -16.80 -5.60
CA GLU A 172 -32.63 -17.47 -5.79
C GLU A 172 -31.68 -17.23 -4.59
N ILE A 173 -31.66 -16.02 -4.05
CA ILE A 173 -30.79 -15.64 -2.91
C ILE A 173 -31.13 -16.46 -1.66
N ILE A 174 -32.43 -16.57 -1.33
CA ILE A 174 -32.91 -17.37 -0.19
C ILE A 174 -32.50 -18.83 -0.36
N SER A 175 -32.62 -19.35 -1.58
CA SER A 175 -32.28 -20.75 -1.89
C SER A 175 -30.77 -21.01 -1.74
N ILE A 176 -29.92 -20.08 -2.17
CA ILE A 176 -28.47 -20.15 -2.00
C ILE A 176 -28.11 -20.12 -0.49
N HIS A 177 -28.68 -19.20 0.27
CA HIS A 177 -28.42 -19.12 1.70
C HIS A 177 -28.84 -20.40 2.43
N ARG A 178 -30.00 -20.98 2.07
CA ARG A 178 -30.46 -22.23 2.64
C ARG A 178 -29.52 -23.39 2.31
N ALA A 179 -29.07 -23.51 1.07
CA ALA A 179 -28.10 -24.53 0.68
C ALA A 179 -26.80 -24.41 1.47
N ASN A 180 -26.28 -23.18 1.61
CA ASN A 180 -25.08 -22.90 2.38
C ASN A 180 -25.22 -23.28 3.87
N LEU A 181 -26.38 -23.03 4.49
CA LEU A 181 -26.62 -23.44 5.87
C LEU A 181 -26.57 -24.97 6.01
N PHE A 182 -27.16 -25.73 5.07
CA PHE A 182 -27.08 -27.16 5.10
C PHE A 182 -25.65 -27.69 4.90
N LEU A 183 -24.85 -27.01 4.12
CA LEU A 183 -23.41 -27.31 3.99
C LEU A 183 -22.68 -27.08 5.32
N GLN A 184 -22.92 -25.93 5.98
CA GLN A 184 -22.34 -25.63 7.30
C GLN A 184 -22.76 -26.63 8.37
N MET A 185 -24.00 -27.13 8.30
CA MET A 185 -24.51 -28.19 9.16
C MET A 185 -23.95 -29.58 8.83
N GLN A 186 -23.18 -29.72 7.78
CA GLN A 186 -22.68 -30.97 7.23
C GLN A 186 -23.83 -31.98 6.89
N ASP A 187 -25.00 -31.44 6.57
CA ASP A 187 -26.14 -32.26 6.18
C ASP A 187 -26.20 -32.47 4.65
N SER A 188 -25.51 -33.50 4.20
CA SER A 188 -25.42 -33.83 2.78
C SER A 188 -26.80 -34.06 2.13
N THR A 189 -27.74 -34.64 2.86
CA THR A 189 -29.07 -34.97 2.33
C THR A 189 -29.86 -33.69 2.04
N ARG A 190 -29.93 -32.77 2.98
CA ARG A 190 -30.63 -31.50 2.79
C ARG A 190 -29.91 -30.57 1.84
N ALA A 191 -28.57 -30.50 1.88
CA ALA A 191 -27.77 -29.71 0.94
C ALA A 191 -28.02 -30.16 -0.52
N LEU A 192 -27.91 -31.47 -0.82
CA LEU A 192 -28.20 -32.01 -2.14
C LEU A 192 -29.65 -31.79 -2.59
N ALA A 193 -30.61 -31.89 -1.66
CA ALA A 193 -32.00 -31.59 -1.96
C ALA A 193 -32.22 -30.13 -2.32
N ALA A 194 -31.61 -29.20 -1.56
CA ALA A 194 -31.70 -27.77 -1.81
C ALA A 194 -31.10 -27.38 -3.18
N VAL A 195 -29.91 -27.88 -3.52
CA VAL A 195 -29.29 -27.59 -4.83
C VAL A 195 -30.08 -28.19 -6.00
N ARG A 196 -30.64 -29.39 -5.83
CA ARG A 196 -31.55 -29.97 -6.87
C ARG A 196 -32.82 -29.14 -7.03
N GLU A 197 -33.35 -28.60 -5.95
CA GLU A 197 -34.48 -27.68 -6.00
C GLU A 197 -34.13 -26.39 -6.72
N MET A 198 -32.97 -25.79 -6.42
CA MET A 198 -32.46 -24.61 -7.13
C MET A 198 -32.34 -24.87 -8.65
N LYS A 199 -31.74 -26.00 -9.04
CA LYS A 199 -31.65 -26.40 -10.46
C LYS A 199 -33.02 -26.52 -11.13
N ARG A 200 -34.03 -27.05 -10.44
CA ARG A 200 -35.40 -27.20 -10.96
C ARG A 200 -36.09 -25.85 -11.10
N ASP A 201 -35.95 -24.99 -10.10
CA ASP A 201 -36.69 -23.73 -9.98
C ASP A 201 -36.05 -22.59 -10.77
N PHE A 202 -34.73 -22.67 -10.99
CA PHE A 202 -33.93 -21.68 -11.76
C PHE A 202 -33.16 -22.35 -12.91
N PRO A 203 -33.83 -22.97 -13.89
CA PRO A 203 -33.20 -23.82 -14.91
C PRO A 203 -32.31 -23.02 -15.89
N HIS A 204 -32.42 -21.68 -15.92
CA HIS A 204 -31.59 -20.81 -16.75
C HIS A 204 -30.23 -20.56 -16.16
N ASN A 205 -30.01 -20.83 -14.86
CA ASN A 205 -28.73 -20.69 -14.21
C ASN A 205 -27.95 -22.01 -14.29
N VAL A 206 -27.09 -22.10 -15.30
CA VAL A 206 -26.28 -23.31 -15.57
C VAL A 206 -25.30 -23.63 -14.44
N GLN A 207 -24.94 -22.65 -13.61
CA GLN A 207 -24.01 -22.82 -12.49
C GLN A 207 -24.55 -23.81 -11.42
N TYR A 208 -25.87 -24.00 -11.31
CA TYR A 208 -26.44 -24.98 -10.37
C TYR A 208 -26.18 -26.42 -10.76
N ASN A 209 -25.80 -26.68 -12.03
CA ASN A 209 -25.31 -28.00 -12.42
C ASN A 209 -23.98 -28.28 -11.74
N SER A 210 -23.06 -27.33 -11.80
CA SER A 210 -21.72 -27.46 -11.24
C SER A 210 -21.75 -27.42 -9.72
N LEU A 211 -22.58 -26.57 -9.12
CA LEU A 211 -22.80 -26.54 -7.67
C LEU A 211 -23.23 -27.89 -7.09
N LEU A 212 -24.02 -28.68 -7.84
CA LEU A 212 -24.36 -30.04 -7.43
C LEU A 212 -23.10 -30.93 -7.37
N GLY A 213 -22.17 -30.74 -8.31
CA GLY A 213 -20.88 -31.41 -8.33
C GLY A 213 -20.03 -31.04 -7.12
N ASP A 214 -19.98 -29.73 -6.78
CA ASP A 214 -19.24 -29.21 -5.60
C ASP A 214 -19.77 -29.85 -4.31
N VAL A 215 -21.08 -29.94 -4.16
CA VAL A 215 -21.69 -30.57 -2.98
C VAL A 215 -21.35 -32.08 -2.91
N TYR A 216 -21.34 -32.81 -4.03
CA TYR A 216 -20.87 -34.19 -4.04
C TYR A 216 -19.39 -34.33 -3.68
N ALA A 217 -18.54 -33.44 -4.21
CA ALA A 217 -17.11 -33.42 -3.89
C ALA A 217 -16.85 -33.17 -2.40
N LEU A 218 -17.54 -32.17 -1.82
CA LEU A 218 -17.43 -31.82 -0.40
C LEU A 218 -17.79 -33.00 0.52
N PHE A 219 -18.75 -33.81 0.14
CA PHE A 219 -19.14 -35.00 0.91
C PHE A 219 -18.43 -36.30 0.47
N GLY A 220 -17.39 -36.17 -0.35
CA GLY A 220 -16.51 -37.28 -0.72
C GLY A 220 -17.05 -38.23 -1.80
N ASP A 221 -18.17 -37.89 -2.48
CA ASP A 221 -18.71 -38.67 -3.58
C ASP A 221 -18.06 -38.21 -4.91
N VAL A 222 -16.79 -38.57 -5.07
CA VAL A 222 -15.94 -38.17 -6.20
C VAL A 222 -16.54 -38.58 -7.54
N GLU A 223 -17.10 -39.80 -7.62
CA GLU A 223 -17.66 -40.34 -8.89
C GLU A 223 -18.86 -39.52 -9.37
N LYS A 224 -19.79 -39.18 -8.46
CA LYS A 224 -20.95 -38.37 -8.82
C LYS A 224 -20.57 -36.92 -9.11
N SER A 225 -19.61 -36.35 -8.36
CA SER A 225 -19.08 -35.04 -8.61
C SER A 225 -18.50 -34.92 -10.01
N GLU A 226 -17.58 -35.82 -10.36
CA GLU A 226 -16.97 -35.89 -11.70
C GLU A 226 -18.01 -35.99 -12.80
N LYS A 227 -18.99 -36.93 -12.63
CA LYS A 227 -20.06 -37.11 -13.61
C LYS A 227 -20.85 -35.81 -13.85
N VAL A 228 -21.19 -35.09 -12.80
CA VAL A 228 -21.96 -33.84 -12.89
C VAL A 228 -21.17 -32.76 -13.63
N TYR A 229 -19.89 -32.60 -13.32
CA TYR A 229 -19.04 -31.63 -14.03
C TYR A 229 -18.87 -32.00 -15.50
N LEU A 230 -18.64 -33.27 -15.82
CA LEU A 230 -18.53 -33.72 -17.22
C LEU A 230 -19.83 -33.52 -18.00
N GLU A 231 -21.00 -33.72 -17.37
CA GLU A 231 -22.31 -33.43 -17.99
C GLU A 231 -22.48 -31.91 -18.24
N ALA A 232 -22.03 -31.07 -17.33
CA ALA A 232 -22.06 -29.62 -17.49
C ALA A 232 -21.14 -29.15 -18.63
N ILE A 233 -19.90 -29.63 -18.68
CA ILE A 233 -18.93 -29.36 -19.75
C ILE A 233 -19.39 -29.90 -21.10
N ALA A 234 -20.07 -31.05 -21.12
CA ALA A 234 -20.63 -31.59 -22.36
C ALA A 234 -21.77 -30.75 -22.92
N SER A 235 -22.53 -30.05 -22.07
CA SER A 235 -23.58 -29.11 -22.49
C SER A 235 -23.04 -27.73 -22.88
N ASP A 236 -21.98 -27.24 -22.23
CA ASP A 236 -21.20 -26.05 -22.60
C ASP A 236 -19.71 -26.35 -22.40
N SER A 237 -19.01 -26.64 -23.49
CA SER A 237 -17.56 -26.94 -23.46
C SER A 237 -16.68 -25.81 -22.96
N ALA A 238 -17.22 -24.61 -22.82
CA ALA A 238 -16.56 -23.42 -22.30
C ALA A 238 -17.13 -23.01 -20.93
N ASP A 239 -17.76 -23.93 -20.19
CA ASP A 239 -18.14 -23.71 -18.79
C ASP A 239 -16.89 -23.69 -17.89
N THR A 240 -16.37 -22.46 -17.68
CA THR A 240 -15.14 -22.21 -16.94
C THR A 240 -15.26 -22.63 -15.47
N TYR A 241 -16.45 -22.52 -14.87
CA TYR A 241 -16.68 -22.92 -13.50
C TYR A 241 -16.55 -24.45 -13.32
N SER A 242 -17.23 -25.21 -14.15
CA SER A 242 -17.13 -26.68 -14.12
C SER A 242 -15.73 -27.18 -14.46
N LEU A 243 -15.03 -26.52 -15.39
CA LEU A 243 -13.63 -26.84 -15.70
C LEU A 243 -12.72 -26.62 -14.51
N ALA A 244 -12.86 -25.46 -13.82
CA ALA A 244 -12.08 -25.14 -12.63
C ALA A 244 -12.36 -26.12 -11.47
N SER A 245 -13.64 -26.40 -11.18
CA SER A 245 -14.01 -27.34 -10.12
C SER A 245 -13.56 -28.78 -10.43
N LEU A 246 -13.68 -29.21 -11.69
CA LEU A 246 -13.23 -30.55 -12.12
C LEU A 246 -11.68 -30.65 -12.04
N SER A 247 -10.96 -29.60 -12.44
CA SER A 247 -9.49 -29.59 -12.32
C SER A 247 -9.06 -29.74 -10.86
N ASN A 248 -9.69 -29.00 -9.96
CA ASN A 248 -9.43 -29.12 -8.53
C ASN A 248 -9.76 -30.52 -7.99
N LEU A 249 -10.88 -31.11 -8.43
CA LEU A 249 -11.24 -32.49 -8.07
C LEU A 249 -10.15 -33.49 -8.50
N TYR A 250 -9.61 -33.34 -9.71
CA TYR A 250 -8.52 -34.18 -10.19
C TYR A 250 -7.22 -33.97 -9.44
N LEU A 251 -6.90 -32.71 -9.06
CA LEU A 251 -5.72 -32.37 -8.28
C LEU A 251 -5.77 -33.02 -6.89
N ILE A 252 -6.89 -32.93 -6.16
CA ILE A 252 -7.03 -33.49 -4.80
C ILE A 252 -7.19 -35.01 -4.78
N THR A 253 -7.44 -35.62 -5.94
CA THR A 253 -7.55 -37.08 -6.09
C THR A 253 -6.33 -37.69 -6.79
N ASP A 254 -5.22 -36.96 -6.89
CA ASP A 254 -3.93 -37.38 -7.49
C ASP A 254 -4.07 -37.94 -8.93
N ARG A 255 -5.00 -37.36 -9.72
CA ARG A 255 -5.25 -37.75 -11.12
C ARG A 255 -4.56 -36.77 -12.09
N ASP A 256 -3.23 -36.70 -12.02
CA ASP A 256 -2.36 -35.72 -12.67
C ASP A 256 -2.64 -35.51 -14.16
N SER A 257 -2.79 -36.57 -14.94
CA SER A 257 -3.01 -36.45 -16.39
C SER A 257 -4.35 -35.77 -16.72
N LEU A 258 -5.39 -36.04 -15.93
CA LEU A 258 -6.71 -35.42 -16.09
C LEU A 258 -6.70 -33.97 -15.60
N TYR A 259 -6.00 -33.70 -14.48
CA TYR A 259 -5.77 -32.36 -13.99
C TYR A 259 -5.15 -31.49 -15.08
N CYS A 260 -4.02 -31.94 -15.63
CA CYS A 260 -3.33 -31.18 -16.67
C CYS A 260 -4.23 -30.89 -17.88
N ALA A 261 -4.92 -31.93 -18.39
CA ALA A 261 -5.79 -31.77 -19.56
C ALA A 261 -6.93 -30.76 -19.29
N THR A 262 -7.51 -30.82 -18.11
CA THR A 262 -8.64 -29.95 -17.75
C THR A 262 -8.19 -28.49 -17.52
N VAL A 263 -7.05 -28.26 -16.84
CA VAL A 263 -6.47 -26.92 -16.66
C VAL A 263 -6.07 -26.31 -17.99
N GLU A 264 -5.47 -27.09 -18.89
CA GLU A 264 -5.11 -26.60 -20.22
C GLU A 264 -6.34 -26.22 -21.05
N GLN A 265 -7.41 -26.99 -20.96
CA GLN A 265 -8.68 -26.63 -21.59
C GLN A 265 -9.24 -25.33 -20.99
N LEU A 266 -9.19 -25.17 -19.67
CA LEU A 266 -9.61 -23.97 -18.99
C LEU A 266 -8.79 -22.76 -19.45
N LEU A 267 -7.45 -22.85 -19.43
CA LEU A 267 -6.53 -21.78 -19.82
C LEU A 267 -6.69 -21.36 -21.30
N LYS A 268 -7.14 -22.28 -22.17
CA LYS A 268 -7.41 -22.02 -23.59
C LYS A 268 -8.84 -21.54 -23.87
N SER A 269 -9.69 -21.41 -22.87
CA SER A 269 -11.07 -20.95 -23.05
C SER A 269 -11.15 -19.44 -23.15
N GLU A 270 -11.81 -18.89 -24.16
CA GLU A 270 -12.05 -17.45 -24.31
C GLU A 270 -12.90 -16.86 -23.19
N LYS A 271 -13.72 -17.66 -22.52
CA LYS A 271 -14.64 -17.23 -21.47
C LYS A 271 -13.99 -17.02 -20.10
N VAL A 272 -12.75 -17.44 -19.91
CA VAL A 272 -12.01 -17.19 -18.67
C VAL A 272 -11.61 -15.73 -18.61
N ASP A 273 -11.91 -15.04 -17.51
CA ASP A 273 -11.43 -13.67 -17.31
C ASP A 273 -9.90 -13.64 -17.12
N THR A 274 -9.32 -12.48 -17.40
CA THR A 274 -7.86 -12.31 -17.42
C THR A 274 -7.23 -12.66 -16.08
N ASP A 275 -7.79 -12.18 -14.96
CA ASP A 275 -7.22 -12.40 -13.63
C ASP A 275 -7.26 -13.88 -13.24
N GLN A 276 -8.38 -14.55 -13.51
CA GLN A 276 -8.52 -15.98 -13.29
C GLN A 276 -7.54 -16.76 -14.17
N ARG A 277 -7.36 -16.37 -15.45
CA ARG A 277 -6.40 -17.02 -16.34
C ARG A 277 -4.99 -16.90 -15.81
N ILE A 278 -4.56 -15.71 -15.42
CA ILE A 278 -3.21 -15.47 -14.92
C ILE A 278 -2.95 -16.21 -13.61
N SER A 279 -3.88 -16.16 -12.65
CA SER A 279 -3.73 -16.90 -11.39
C SER A 279 -3.65 -18.42 -11.61
N THR A 280 -4.55 -18.97 -12.42
CA THR A 280 -4.54 -20.41 -12.78
C THR A 280 -3.27 -20.80 -13.53
N LEU A 281 -2.77 -19.93 -14.42
CA LEU A 281 -1.53 -20.16 -15.17
C LEU A 281 -0.31 -20.21 -14.25
N LEU A 282 -0.20 -19.28 -13.31
CA LEU A 282 0.90 -19.26 -12.33
C LEU A 282 0.89 -20.53 -11.45
N GLU A 283 -0.27 -20.95 -10.97
CA GLU A 283 -0.42 -22.20 -10.20
C GLU A 283 -0.02 -23.42 -11.03
N TYR A 284 -0.46 -23.47 -12.30
CA TYR A 284 -0.16 -24.56 -13.20
C TYR A 284 1.32 -24.65 -13.57
N ILE A 285 1.98 -23.52 -13.83
CA ILE A 285 3.43 -23.48 -14.03
C ILE A 285 4.16 -23.99 -12.78
N GLY A 286 3.79 -23.53 -11.60
CA GLY A 286 4.37 -23.99 -10.34
C GLY A 286 4.17 -25.49 -10.09
N TYR A 287 3.05 -26.06 -10.53
CA TYR A 287 2.83 -27.51 -10.52
C TYR A 287 3.74 -28.22 -11.52
N LYS A 288 3.82 -27.73 -12.77
CA LYS A 288 4.64 -28.32 -13.84
C LYS A 288 6.14 -28.26 -13.57
N GLU A 289 6.64 -27.20 -12.96
CA GLU A 289 8.05 -27.08 -12.60
C GLU A 289 8.53 -28.22 -11.66
N ARG A 290 7.62 -28.75 -10.85
CA ARG A 290 7.93 -29.91 -9.99
C ARG A 290 7.89 -31.26 -10.71
N THR A 291 7.21 -31.34 -11.85
CA THR A 291 6.96 -32.58 -12.58
C THR A 291 7.66 -32.64 -13.94
N ASP A 292 7.61 -31.57 -14.74
CA ASP A 292 8.22 -31.45 -16.07
C ASP A 292 8.47 -29.98 -16.44
N SER A 293 9.63 -29.48 -16.06
CA SER A 293 10.00 -28.07 -16.27
C SER A 293 10.17 -27.66 -17.74
N THR A 294 10.33 -28.62 -18.65
CA THR A 294 10.47 -28.32 -20.09
C THR A 294 9.13 -28.03 -20.76
N TYR A 295 8.05 -28.49 -20.15
CA TYR A 295 6.68 -28.31 -20.65
C TYR A 295 6.22 -26.86 -20.55
N SER A 296 6.52 -26.19 -19.43
CA SER A 296 6.03 -24.84 -19.12
C SER A 296 6.38 -23.83 -20.20
N MET A 297 7.61 -23.85 -20.69
CA MET A 297 8.07 -22.93 -21.73
C MET A 297 7.25 -23.09 -23.03
N ARG A 298 7.09 -24.34 -23.49
CA ARG A 298 6.35 -24.62 -24.73
C ARG A 298 4.86 -24.25 -24.58
N PHE A 299 4.27 -24.53 -23.43
CA PHE A 299 2.87 -24.23 -23.18
C PHE A 299 2.60 -22.72 -23.12
N LEU A 300 3.49 -21.93 -22.49
CA LEU A 300 3.42 -20.48 -22.49
C LEU A 300 3.53 -19.90 -23.92
N GLN A 301 4.45 -20.44 -24.73
CA GLN A 301 4.54 -20.04 -26.14
C GLN A 301 3.26 -20.36 -26.93
N GLU A 302 2.60 -21.48 -26.64
CA GLU A 302 1.31 -21.83 -27.25
C GLU A 302 0.20 -20.85 -26.83
N LEU A 303 0.12 -20.50 -25.54
CA LEU A 303 -0.87 -19.55 -25.03
C LEU A 303 -0.69 -18.14 -25.60
N MET A 304 0.53 -17.70 -25.84
CA MET A 304 0.83 -16.40 -26.49
C MET A 304 0.29 -16.29 -27.93
N GLN A 305 -0.02 -17.38 -28.58
CA GLN A 305 -0.62 -17.37 -29.92
C GLN A 305 -2.14 -17.17 -29.90
N LEU A 306 -2.76 -17.23 -28.71
CA LEU A 306 -4.20 -17.01 -28.59
C LEU A 306 -4.52 -15.52 -28.79
N PRO A 307 -5.71 -15.18 -29.34
CA PRO A 307 -6.07 -13.81 -29.67
C PRO A 307 -6.47 -12.95 -28.44
N TYR A 308 -6.55 -13.56 -27.27
CA TYR A 308 -6.99 -12.91 -26.01
C TYR A 308 -5.91 -13.01 -24.93
N ASP A 309 -5.91 -12.07 -24.00
CA ASP A 309 -5.01 -11.98 -22.83
C ASP A 309 -3.51 -12.09 -23.15
N ARG A 310 -3.14 -11.71 -24.37
CA ARG A 310 -1.75 -11.82 -24.85
C ARG A 310 -0.76 -11.04 -24.01
N LEU A 311 -1.15 -9.87 -23.53
CA LEU A 311 -0.29 -9.06 -22.67
C LEU A 311 0.05 -9.79 -21.38
N GLY A 312 -0.97 -10.18 -20.59
CA GLY A 312 -0.77 -10.87 -19.31
C GLY A 312 -0.02 -12.19 -19.44
N VAL A 313 -0.32 -12.99 -20.49
CA VAL A 313 0.42 -14.24 -20.78
C VAL A 313 1.89 -13.94 -21.14
N SER A 314 2.15 -12.88 -21.92
CA SER A 314 3.53 -12.48 -22.27
C SER A 314 4.30 -12.01 -21.06
N GLU A 315 3.67 -11.31 -20.12
CA GLU A 315 4.27 -10.88 -18.85
C GLU A 315 4.64 -12.10 -17.99
N VAL A 316 3.73 -13.07 -17.83
CA VAL A 316 4.03 -14.33 -17.12
C VAL A 316 5.17 -15.07 -17.81
N TYR A 317 5.19 -15.10 -19.15
CA TYR A 317 6.25 -15.77 -19.88
C TYR A 317 7.61 -15.07 -19.70
N ALA A 318 7.66 -13.75 -19.77
CA ALA A 318 8.87 -12.97 -19.51
C ALA A 318 9.40 -13.21 -18.09
N GLN A 319 8.54 -13.18 -17.09
CA GLN A 319 8.90 -13.48 -15.69
C GLN A 319 9.43 -14.91 -15.54
N TYR A 320 8.79 -15.88 -16.21
CA TYR A 320 9.23 -17.26 -16.21
C TYR A 320 10.61 -17.44 -16.83
N LEU A 321 10.88 -16.79 -17.97
CA LEU A 321 12.19 -16.82 -18.62
C LEU A 321 13.28 -16.19 -17.73
N LEU A 322 12.98 -15.08 -17.06
CA LEU A 322 13.87 -14.45 -16.08
C LEU A 322 14.16 -15.37 -14.89
N TYR A 323 13.13 -16.01 -14.35
CA TYR A 323 13.28 -17.00 -13.28
C TYR A 323 14.18 -18.18 -13.69
N ARG A 324 14.04 -18.64 -14.93
CA ARG A 324 14.87 -19.71 -15.52
C ARG A 324 16.28 -19.24 -15.86
N LYS A 325 16.56 -17.95 -15.79
CA LYS A 325 17.83 -17.33 -16.22
C LYS A 325 18.17 -17.65 -17.68
N GLU A 326 17.17 -17.64 -18.54
CA GLU A 326 17.38 -17.80 -19.98
C GLU A 326 18.21 -16.63 -20.54
N SER A 327 18.82 -16.85 -21.71
CA SER A 327 19.68 -15.81 -22.31
C SER A 327 18.88 -14.56 -22.70
N PRO A 328 19.51 -13.37 -22.69
CA PRO A 328 18.89 -12.14 -23.16
C PRO A 328 18.29 -12.24 -24.56
N ASP A 329 18.89 -13.02 -25.45
CA ASP A 329 18.41 -13.23 -26.82
C ASP A 329 17.02 -13.89 -26.87
N VAL A 330 16.68 -14.69 -25.86
CA VAL A 330 15.36 -15.32 -25.75
C VAL A 330 14.35 -14.38 -25.08
N ILE A 331 14.80 -13.57 -24.11
CA ILE A 331 13.93 -12.72 -23.30
C ILE A 331 13.58 -11.43 -24.03
N LYS A 332 14.54 -10.76 -24.67
CA LYS A 332 14.35 -9.45 -25.35
C LYS A 332 13.15 -9.44 -26.31
N PRO A 333 12.95 -10.42 -27.21
CA PRO A 333 11.81 -10.40 -28.12
C PRO A 333 10.46 -10.46 -27.41
N VAL A 334 10.39 -11.11 -26.26
CA VAL A 334 9.16 -11.18 -25.45
C VAL A 334 8.88 -9.82 -24.79
N LEU A 335 9.90 -9.20 -24.20
CA LEU A 335 9.79 -7.86 -23.61
C LEU A 335 9.41 -6.80 -24.66
N GLU A 336 10.00 -6.86 -25.85
CA GLU A 336 9.65 -5.98 -26.98
C GLU A 336 8.20 -6.17 -27.44
N SER A 337 7.70 -7.42 -27.43
CA SER A 337 6.30 -7.71 -27.70
C SER A 337 5.37 -7.14 -26.62
N ILE A 338 5.76 -7.16 -25.34
CA ILE A 338 5.02 -6.54 -24.23
C ILE A 338 4.93 -5.02 -24.46
N ILE A 339 6.04 -4.35 -24.73
CA ILE A 339 6.06 -2.89 -24.97
C ILE A 339 5.25 -2.51 -26.23
N ALA A 340 5.23 -3.37 -27.25
CA ALA A 340 4.42 -3.13 -28.43
C ALA A 340 2.91 -3.21 -28.14
N MET A 341 2.49 -3.97 -27.14
CA MET A 341 1.09 -4.08 -26.69
C MET A 341 0.74 -3.03 -25.61
N ASP A 342 1.68 -2.77 -24.71
CA ASP A 342 1.56 -1.80 -23.61
C ASP A 342 2.85 -0.96 -23.53
N PRO A 343 2.88 0.20 -24.21
CA PRO A 343 4.02 1.09 -24.21
C PRO A 343 4.35 1.74 -22.84
N GLU A 344 3.46 1.63 -21.86
CA GLU A 344 3.68 2.12 -20.50
C GLU A 344 4.18 1.04 -19.53
N ASN A 345 4.48 -0.17 -20.02
CA ASN A 345 4.93 -1.29 -19.21
C ASN A 345 6.33 -1.07 -18.64
N ARG A 346 6.38 -0.47 -17.45
CA ARG A 346 7.63 -0.13 -16.76
C ARG A 346 8.56 -1.32 -16.53
N PRO A 347 8.09 -2.49 -16.05
CA PRO A 347 8.95 -3.65 -15.84
C PRO A 347 9.68 -4.11 -17.12
N ALA A 348 8.95 -4.19 -18.24
CA ALA A 348 9.55 -4.62 -19.51
C ALA A 348 10.56 -3.59 -20.04
N MET A 349 10.25 -2.30 -19.96
CA MET A 349 11.17 -1.23 -20.33
C MET A 349 12.45 -1.25 -19.52
N LEU A 350 12.35 -1.33 -18.20
CA LEU A 350 13.51 -1.34 -17.31
C LEU A 350 14.38 -2.57 -17.56
N GLN A 351 13.79 -3.74 -17.79
CA GLN A 351 14.57 -4.94 -18.06
C GLN A 351 15.35 -4.86 -19.38
N LEU A 352 14.75 -4.30 -20.44
CA LEU A 352 15.45 -4.05 -21.70
C LEU A 352 16.56 -3.01 -21.54
N LEU A 353 16.34 -2.00 -20.71
CA LEU A 353 17.36 -0.99 -20.39
C LEU A 353 18.54 -1.61 -19.63
N VAL A 354 18.26 -2.50 -18.66
CA VAL A 354 19.31 -3.26 -17.95
C VAL A 354 20.17 -4.04 -18.94
N TYR A 355 19.57 -4.74 -19.89
CA TYR A 355 20.34 -5.48 -20.89
C TYR A 355 21.20 -4.56 -21.76
N ALA A 356 20.70 -3.40 -22.17
CA ALA A 356 21.50 -2.44 -22.95
C ALA A 356 22.69 -1.88 -22.13
N ILE A 357 22.50 -1.68 -20.82
CA ILE A 357 23.56 -1.26 -19.89
C ILE A 357 24.60 -2.37 -19.72
N GLU A 358 24.20 -3.63 -19.54
CA GLU A 358 25.11 -4.78 -19.39
C GLU A 358 25.93 -5.03 -20.65
N GLU A 359 25.38 -4.72 -21.83
CA GLU A 359 26.07 -4.81 -23.10
C GLU A 359 27.01 -3.62 -23.42
N ASP A 360 27.04 -2.60 -22.51
CA ASP A 360 27.74 -1.32 -22.67
C ASP A 360 27.36 -0.57 -23.97
N ASP A 361 26.13 -0.80 -24.46
CA ASP A 361 25.61 -0.10 -25.64
C ASP A 361 24.91 1.21 -25.24
N ARG A 362 25.74 2.25 -25.11
CA ARG A 362 25.33 3.56 -24.62
C ARG A 362 24.31 4.27 -25.52
N GLU A 363 24.45 4.10 -26.85
CA GLU A 363 23.49 4.69 -27.79
C GLU A 363 22.16 3.95 -27.76
N GLU A 364 22.14 2.63 -27.55
CA GLU A 364 20.90 1.86 -27.33
C GLU A 364 20.22 2.26 -26.01
N VAL A 365 20.97 2.48 -24.92
CA VAL A 365 20.42 3.01 -23.66
C VAL A 365 19.72 4.34 -23.90
N ILE A 366 20.34 5.28 -24.62
CA ILE A 366 19.75 6.58 -24.95
C ILE A 366 18.48 6.40 -25.77
N SER A 367 18.51 5.57 -26.83
CA SER A 367 17.38 5.31 -27.71
C SER A 367 16.19 4.72 -26.96
N ARG A 368 16.43 3.74 -26.09
CA ARG A 368 15.38 3.12 -25.25
C ARG A 368 14.77 4.10 -24.27
N CYS A 369 15.60 4.92 -23.62
CA CYS A 369 15.09 5.98 -22.74
C CYS A 369 14.25 7.01 -23.53
N ASP A 370 14.69 7.43 -24.71
CA ASP A 370 13.94 8.38 -25.54
C ASP A 370 12.56 7.84 -25.93
N ASN A 371 12.51 6.58 -26.34
CA ASN A 371 11.25 5.92 -26.66
C ASN A 371 10.32 5.79 -25.43
N ALA A 372 10.87 5.43 -24.27
CA ALA A 372 10.09 5.28 -23.04
C ALA A 372 9.57 6.63 -22.51
N ILE A 373 10.35 7.70 -22.59
CA ILE A 373 9.96 9.07 -22.18
C ILE A 373 8.75 9.60 -22.97
N LEU A 374 8.51 9.11 -24.18
CA LEU A 374 7.31 9.50 -24.96
C LEU A 374 6.01 9.06 -24.27
N TYR A 375 6.03 7.96 -23.53
CA TYR A 375 4.87 7.35 -22.89
C TYR A 375 4.86 7.59 -21.37
N ILE A 376 6.03 7.63 -20.74
CA ILE A 376 6.19 7.83 -19.30
C ILE A 376 7.14 9.00 -19.04
N PRO A 377 6.73 10.25 -19.31
CA PRO A 377 7.60 11.43 -19.26
C PRO A 377 7.98 11.88 -17.85
N ASP A 378 7.34 11.35 -16.82
CA ASP A 378 7.52 11.67 -15.40
C ASP A 378 8.44 10.69 -14.66
N MET A 379 8.92 9.65 -15.34
CA MET A 379 9.79 8.62 -14.75
C MET A 379 11.25 9.08 -14.72
N LEU A 380 11.71 9.54 -13.54
CA LEU A 380 13.06 10.12 -13.35
C LEU A 380 14.19 9.14 -13.69
N GLU A 381 14.00 7.84 -13.46
CA GLU A 381 14.97 6.78 -13.79
C GLU A 381 15.42 6.84 -15.26
N LEU A 382 14.49 7.11 -16.18
CA LEU A 382 14.81 7.17 -17.61
C LEU A 382 15.77 8.32 -17.93
N TYR A 383 15.57 9.48 -17.31
CA TYR A 383 16.48 10.62 -17.47
C TYR A 383 17.82 10.38 -16.79
N TYR A 384 17.82 9.70 -15.65
CA TYR A 384 19.05 9.32 -14.97
C TYR A 384 19.92 8.42 -15.83
N TYR A 385 19.38 7.30 -16.34
CA TYR A 385 20.14 6.37 -17.19
C TYR A 385 20.54 7.00 -18.53
N LYS A 386 19.65 7.78 -19.14
CA LYS A 386 19.96 8.55 -20.34
C LYS A 386 21.09 9.54 -20.10
N GLY A 387 21.02 10.30 -19.01
CA GLY A 387 22.05 11.25 -18.61
C GLY A 387 23.40 10.58 -18.38
N MET A 388 23.39 9.43 -17.68
CA MET A 388 24.60 8.64 -17.43
C MET A 388 25.22 8.12 -18.73
N ALA A 389 24.44 7.53 -19.63
CA ALA A 389 24.92 7.05 -20.92
C ALA A 389 25.48 8.21 -21.77
N THR A 390 24.81 9.35 -21.78
CA THR A 390 25.26 10.57 -22.47
C THR A 390 26.57 11.10 -21.90
N TYR A 391 26.71 11.11 -20.57
CA TYR A 391 27.96 11.50 -19.90
C TYR A 391 29.12 10.57 -20.25
N LEU A 392 28.89 9.25 -20.26
CA LEU A 392 29.89 8.26 -20.64
C LEU A 392 30.33 8.35 -22.13
N LEU A 393 29.52 9.02 -22.95
CA LEU A 393 29.88 9.38 -24.35
C LEU A 393 30.61 10.74 -24.41
N GLU A 394 31.09 11.28 -23.28
CA GLU A 394 31.80 12.57 -23.16
C GLU A 394 30.92 13.80 -23.54
N ARG A 395 29.57 13.62 -23.59
CA ARG A 395 28.61 14.72 -23.90
C ARG A 395 28.09 15.35 -22.60
N LYS A 396 29.02 15.94 -21.81
CA LYS A 396 28.75 16.35 -20.40
C LYS A 396 27.67 17.42 -20.27
N GLU A 397 27.71 18.47 -21.12
CA GLU A 397 26.70 19.54 -21.10
C GLU A 397 25.31 19.05 -21.48
N GLU A 398 25.23 18.04 -22.37
CA GLU A 398 23.96 17.41 -22.75
C GLU A 398 23.43 16.55 -21.61
N ALA A 399 24.31 15.80 -20.94
CA ALA A 399 23.96 14.98 -19.77
C ALA A 399 23.37 15.83 -18.65
N ALA A 400 23.99 16.95 -18.31
CA ALA A 400 23.47 17.88 -17.30
C ALA A 400 22.06 18.40 -17.64
N LYS A 401 21.81 18.73 -18.91
CA LYS A 401 20.48 19.17 -19.38
C LYS A 401 19.43 18.07 -19.27
N ILE A 402 19.78 16.83 -19.61
CA ILE A 402 18.89 15.67 -19.51
C ILE A 402 18.51 15.41 -18.06
N LEU A 403 19.47 15.41 -17.14
CA LEU A 403 19.24 15.22 -15.71
C LEU A 403 18.32 16.31 -15.14
N GLN A 404 18.57 17.57 -15.52
CA GLN A 404 17.72 18.68 -15.10
C GLN A 404 16.28 18.53 -15.63
N GLN A 405 16.11 18.14 -16.89
CA GLN A 405 14.78 17.87 -17.46
C GLN A 405 14.04 16.77 -16.70
N GLY A 406 14.75 15.73 -16.25
CA GLY A 406 14.17 14.66 -15.43
C GLY A 406 13.68 15.20 -14.08
N LEU A 407 14.49 16.00 -13.41
CA LEU A 407 14.10 16.63 -12.15
C LEU A 407 12.89 17.57 -12.30
N ASP A 408 12.79 18.30 -13.41
CA ASP A 408 11.69 19.23 -13.68
C ASP A 408 10.37 18.50 -13.99
N ARG A 409 10.44 17.28 -14.51
CA ARG A 409 9.29 16.47 -14.96
C ARG A 409 8.87 15.36 -14.01
N ARG A 410 9.68 15.08 -12.98
CA ARG A 410 9.43 13.94 -12.07
C ARG A 410 8.05 13.98 -11.46
N GLY A 411 7.43 12.81 -11.32
CA GLY A 411 6.17 12.63 -10.62
C GLY A 411 6.25 12.93 -9.13
N GLU A 412 5.11 13.21 -8.50
CA GLU A 412 5.03 13.49 -7.06
C GLU A 412 5.47 12.29 -6.20
N ASP A 413 5.26 11.08 -6.69
CA ASP A 413 5.61 9.82 -6.01
C ASP A 413 7.08 9.39 -6.22
N CYS A 414 7.91 10.26 -6.82
CA CYS A 414 9.30 9.95 -7.10
C CYS A 414 10.09 9.74 -5.80
N SER A 415 10.89 8.67 -5.75
CA SER A 415 11.76 8.37 -4.61
C SER A 415 12.71 9.51 -4.29
N THR A 416 12.71 9.97 -3.03
CA THR A 416 13.65 11.00 -2.55
C THR A 416 15.11 10.54 -2.67
N GLU A 417 15.37 9.24 -2.57
CA GLU A 417 16.69 8.64 -2.75
C GLU A 417 17.18 8.79 -4.19
N LEU A 418 16.30 8.52 -5.17
CA LEU A 418 16.63 8.72 -6.58
C LEU A 418 16.90 10.19 -6.89
N VAL A 419 16.07 11.10 -6.35
CA VAL A 419 16.29 12.54 -6.51
C VAL A 419 17.65 12.95 -5.96
N ALA A 420 18.05 12.44 -4.77
CA ALA A 420 19.37 12.68 -4.20
C ALA A 420 20.48 12.14 -5.11
N THR A 421 20.31 10.93 -5.65
CA THR A 421 21.28 10.31 -6.58
C THR A 421 21.46 11.13 -7.85
N VAL A 422 20.37 11.63 -8.44
CA VAL A 422 20.45 12.49 -9.64
C VAL A 422 21.19 13.77 -9.35
N PHE A 423 20.89 14.44 -8.23
CA PHE A 423 21.62 15.66 -7.83
C PHE A 423 23.10 15.38 -7.54
N SER A 424 23.41 14.25 -6.90
CA SER A 424 24.79 13.82 -6.67
C SER A 424 25.55 13.68 -7.99
N PHE A 425 24.97 12.98 -8.95
CA PHE A 425 25.58 12.79 -10.27
C PHE A 425 25.69 14.10 -11.05
N MET A 426 24.70 15.01 -10.95
CA MET A 426 24.82 16.36 -11.50
C MET A 426 25.99 17.12 -10.90
N GLY A 427 26.24 16.96 -9.60
CA GLY A 427 27.40 17.55 -8.93
C GLY A 427 28.72 17.10 -9.55
N GLU A 428 28.86 15.81 -9.85
CA GLU A 428 30.04 15.27 -10.56
C GLU A 428 30.16 15.83 -11.97
N VAL A 429 29.06 15.85 -12.73
CA VAL A 429 29.04 16.38 -14.10
C VAL A 429 29.46 17.86 -14.13
N TYR A 430 28.91 18.70 -13.22
CA TYR A 430 29.26 20.11 -13.15
C TYR A 430 30.70 20.34 -12.68
N HIS A 431 31.22 19.52 -11.78
CA HIS A 431 32.64 19.57 -11.42
C HIS A 431 33.55 19.33 -12.63
N GLU A 432 33.23 18.34 -13.47
CA GLU A 432 34.01 18.05 -14.68
C GLU A 432 33.83 19.08 -15.81
N LEU A 433 32.77 19.90 -15.73
CA LEU A 433 32.57 21.07 -16.59
C LEU A 433 33.25 22.33 -16.06
N ASP A 434 34.04 22.25 -14.96
CA ASP A 434 34.65 23.34 -14.25
C ASP A 434 33.62 24.41 -13.75
N ASP A 435 32.33 24.04 -13.59
CA ASP A 435 31.27 24.89 -13.06
C ASP A 435 31.02 24.60 -11.58
N LEU A 436 31.87 25.17 -10.76
CA LEU A 436 31.85 24.94 -9.31
C LEU A 436 30.58 25.47 -8.64
N ASP A 437 29.98 26.53 -9.15
CA ASP A 437 28.78 27.12 -8.55
C ASP A 437 27.58 26.18 -8.74
N LEU A 438 27.37 25.63 -9.93
CA LEU A 438 26.34 24.61 -10.18
C LEU A 438 26.66 23.28 -9.49
N CYS A 439 27.93 22.89 -9.42
CA CYS A 439 28.38 21.73 -8.63
C CYS A 439 27.96 21.83 -7.16
N THR A 440 28.22 22.98 -6.54
CA THR A 440 27.85 23.26 -5.14
C THR A 440 26.34 23.19 -4.92
N VAL A 441 25.56 23.82 -5.82
CA VAL A 441 24.09 23.78 -5.75
C VAL A 441 23.55 22.37 -5.88
N ALA A 442 24.12 21.55 -6.76
CA ALA A 442 23.71 20.18 -6.96
C ALA A 442 23.99 19.31 -5.72
N TYR A 443 25.20 19.38 -5.14
CA TYR A 443 25.54 18.63 -3.94
C TYR A 443 24.76 19.10 -2.70
N ASP A 444 24.55 20.40 -2.52
CA ASP A 444 23.68 20.92 -1.44
C ASP A 444 22.26 20.37 -1.61
N SER A 445 21.75 20.28 -2.84
CA SER A 445 20.45 19.68 -3.14
C SER A 445 20.44 18.16 -2.85
N ALA A 446 21.49 17.43 -3.22
CA ALA A 446 21.62 16.01 -2.89
C ALA A 446 21.56 15.76 -1.39
N LEU A 447 22.29 16.55 -0.59
CA LEU A 447 22.30 16.46 0.87
C LEU A 447 21.01 16.96 1.53
N LEU A 448 20.19 17.76 0.85
CA LEU A 448 18.85 18.11 1.33
C LEU A 448 17.92 16.88 1.32
N TYR A 449 18.00 16.04 0.28
CA TYR A 449 17.19 14.82 0.15
C TYR A 449 17.78 13.61 0.90
N ASN A 450 19.12 13.49 0.91
CA ASN A 450 19.83 12.46 1.69
C ASN A 450 20.99 13.07 2.49
N PRO A 451 20.73 13.60 3.70
CA PRO A 451 21.76 14.28 4.51
C PRO A 451 22.91 13.37 4.96
N SER A 452 22.75 12.05 4.91
CA SER A 452 23.73 11.07 5.39
C SER A 452 24.43 10.31 4.26
N ASP A 453 24.31 10.74 3.02
CA ASP A 453 25.02 10.12 1.91
C ASP A 453 26.53 10.35 2.05
N ILE A 454 27.20 9.27 2.45
CA ILE A 454 28.64 9.30 2.77
C ILE A 454 29.49 9.61 1.54
N THR A 455 29.06 9.13 0.37
CA THR A 455 29.77 9.38 -0.91
C THR A 455 29.65 10.85 -1.30
N VAL A 456 28.43 11.41 -1.21
CA VAL A 456 28.20 12.84 -1.48
C VAL A 456 28.98 13.70 -0.51
N LEU A 457 28.94 13.40 0.79
CA LEU A 457 29.70 14.12 1.81
C LEU A 457 31.20 14.13 1.50
N ASN A 458 31.76 13.00 1.10
CA ASN A 458 33.18 12.90 0.76
C ASN A 458 33.53 13.65 -0.52
N ASN A 459 32.83 13.41 -1.61
CA ASN A 459 33.14 13.98 -2.93
C ASN A 459 32.99 15.50 -2.90
N TYR A 460 31.91 15.99 -2.30
CA TYR A 460 31.69 17.42 -2.14
C TYR A 460 32.79 18.06 -1.30
N ALA A 461 33.16 17.47 -0.17
CA ALA A 461 34.24 17.96 0.69
C ALA A 461 35.58 18.00 -0.06
N TYR A 462 35.88 16.94 -0.84
CA TYR A 462 37.09 16.87 -1.64
C TYR A 462 37.14 17.94 -2.74
N TYR A 463 36.05 18.16 -3.47
CA TYR A 463 36.01 19.19 -4.53
C TYR A 463 36.16 20.61 -3.95
N LEU A 464 35.52 20.90 -2.81
CA LEU A 464 35.74 22.17 -2.11
C LEU A 464 37.19 22.32 -1.66
N ALA A 465 37.87 21.25 -1.25
CA ALA A 465 39.27 21.27 -0.88
C ALA A 465 40.19 21.57 -2.08
N LEU A 466 39.91 20.98 -3.25
CA LEU A 466 40.67 21.23 -4.47
C LEU A 466 40.63 22.69 -4.91
N GLU A 467 39.47 23.34 -4.72
CA GLU A 467 39.25 24.74 -5.09
C GLU A 467 39.60 25.74 -3.96
N GLY A 468 39.93 25.24 -2.77
CA GLY A 468 40.23 26.07 -1.61
C GLY A 468 39.01 26.88 -1.11
N ARG A 469 37.79 26.42 -1.38
CA ARG A 469 36.53 27.10 -1.02
C ARG A 469 35.88 26.41 0.20
N GLU A 470 35.24 27.19 1.04
CA GLU A 470 34.43 26.73 2.18
C GLU A 470 35.09 25.59 3.00
N LEU A 471 36.40 25.67 3.22
CA LEU A 471 37.22 24.58 3.79
C LEU A 471 36.71 24.09 5.14
N GLU A 472 36.12 24.95 5.98
CA GLU A 472 35.56 24.56 7.29
C GLU A 472 34.27 23.75 7.11
N LYS A 473 33.40 24.11 6.13
CA LYS A 473 32.21 23.29 5.75
C LYS A 473 32.67 21.94 5.23
N ALA A 474 33.66 21.93 4.35
CA ALA A 474 34.22 20.70 3.79
C ALA A 474 34.82 19.81 4.89
N LEU A 475 35.55 20.35 5.84
CA LEU A 475 36.12 19.60 6.97
C LEU A 475 35.00 18.99 7.83
N ALA A 476 33.92 19.73 8.09
CA ALA A 476 32.79 19.22 8.86
C ALA A 476 32.08 18.07 8.16
N MET A 477 31.93 18.13 6.83
CA MET A 477 31.37 17.02 6.03
C MET A 477 32.30 15.79 6.05
N SER A 478 33.59 15.97 5.83
CA SER A 478 34.57 14.89 5.85
C SER A 478 34.77 14.31 7.26
N ALA A 479 34.59 15.10 8.34
CA ALA A 479 34.58 14.56 9.70
C ALA A 479 33.44 13.56 9.90
N ARG A 480 32.25 13.83 9.34
CA ARG A 480 31.11 12.88 9.39
C ARG A 480 31.42 11.59 8.64
N THR A 481 32.15 11.63 7.51
CA THR A 481 32.55 10.39 6.82
C THR A 481 33.51 9.55 7.65
N ILE A 482 34.42 10.18 8.38
CA ILE A 482 35.33 9.51 9.33
C ILE A 482 34.58 8.93 10.54
N GLU A 483 33.53 9.59 11.02
CA GLU A 483 32.68 9.04 12.09
C GLU A 483 31.90 7.81 11.64
N MET A 484 31.42 7.81 10.40
CA MET A 484 30.66 6.68 9.84
C MET A 484 31.55 5.50 9.44
N GLU A 485 32.67 5.76 8.78
CA GLU A 485 33.63 4.75 8.30
C GLU A 485 35.06 5.16 8.63
N PRO A 486 35.51 4.96 9.88
CA PRO A 486 36.81 5.47 10.34
C PRO A 486 38.04 4.88 9.65
N ASP A 487 37.92 3.68 9.10
CA ASP A 487 39.03 2.95 8.48
C ASP A 487 38.93 2.87 6.95
N ASN A 488 38.08 3.68 6.35
CA ASN A 488 38.02 3.82 4.90
C ASN A 488 39.14 4.76 4.40
N ALA A 489 40.07 4.22 3.64
CA ALA A 489 41.25 4.93 3.16
C ALA A 489 40.93 6.20 2.38
N ILE A 490 39.89 6.18 1.52
CA ILE A 490 39.45 7.33 0.71
C ILE A 490 39.02 8.50 1.61
N TYR A 491 38.22 8.19 2.65
CA TYR A 491 37.72 9.23 3.56
C TYR A 491 38.83 9.76 4.46
N VAL A 492 39.76 8.90 4.86
CA VAL A 492 40.93 9.31 5.64
C VAL A 492 41.84 10.22 4.82
N ASP A 493 42.05 9.96 3.52
CA ASP A 493 42.82 10.84 2.62
C ASP A 493 42.15 12.20 2.47
N THR A 494 40.85 12.23 2.18
CA THR A 494 40.10 13.50 2.03
C THR A 494 40.17 14.33 3.31
N TYR A 495 40.03 13.72 4.47
CA TYR A 495 40.12 14.42 5.76
C TYR A 495 41.53 14.95 6.02
N ALA A 496 42.58 14.15 5.76
CA ALA A 496 43.97 14.55 5.87
C ALA A 496 44.31 15.74 4.94
N TRP A 497 43.81 15.67 3.71
CA TRP A 497 43.99 16.71 2.71
C TRP A 497 43.30 18.05 3.12
N LEU A 498 42.09 17.98 3.65
CA LEU A 498 41.38 19.14 4.18
C LEU A 498 42.11 19.79 5.36
N LEU A 499 42.62 19.01 6.29
CA LEU A 499 43.45 19.50 7.38
C LEU A 499 44.74 20.20 6.84
N PHE A 500 45.33 19.62 5.79
CA PHE A 500 46.46 20.22 5.10
C PHE A 500 46.11 21.57 4.45
N CYS A 501 44.99 21.66 3.74
CA CYS A 501 44.50 22.89 3.12
C CYS A 501 44.23 24.00 4.16
N LEU A 502 43.74 23.63 5.34
CA LEU A 502 43.52 24.52 6.47
C LEU A 502 44.81 24.89 7.26
N GLY A 503 45.99 24.38 6.84
CA GLY A 503 47.26 24.64 7.49
C GLY A 503 47.47 23.87 8.80
N ARG A 504 46.60 22.91 9.15
CA ARG A 504 46.66 22.04 10.34
C ARG A 504 47.59 20.86 10.10
N TYR A 505 48.87 21.13 9.77
CA TYR A 505 49.80 20.13 9.22
C TYR A 505 50.10 18.96 10.15
N GLU A 506 50.23 19.19 11.46
CA GLU A 506 50.53 18.09 12.40
C GLU A 506 49.31 17.12 12.55
N GLU A 507 48.09 17.66 12.50
CA GLU A 507 46.89 16.82 12.50
C GLU A 507 46.75 16.08 11.16
N ALA A 508 46.99 16.74 10.03
CA ALA A 508 47.04 16.11 8.72
C ALA A 508 48.02 14.95 8.69
N LYS A 509 49.20 15.12 9.30
CA LYS A 509 50.22 14.07 9.38
C LYS A 509 49.73 12.83 10.12
N ALA A 510 49.00 12.99 11.24
CA ALA A 510 48.47 11.86 11.97
C ALA A 510 47.50 11.03 11.11
N TYR A 511 46.63 11.68 10.30
CA TYR A 511 45.75 10.98 9.38
C TYR A 511 46.47 10.41 8.15
N ALA A 512 47.51 11.07 7.63
CA ALA A 512 48.38 10.50 6.59
C ALA A 512 49.09 9.21 7.08
N GLU A 513 49.57 9.21 8.33
CA GLU A 513 50.16 8.02 8.95
C GLU A 513 49.11 6.89 9.15
N LYS A 514 47.86 7.26 9.50
CA LYS A 514 46.75 6.30 9.55
C LYS A 514 46.44 5.73 8.16
N LEU A 515 46.35 6.56 7.11
CA LEU A 515 46.14 6.16 5.73
C LEU A 515 47.18 5.13 5.27
N ILE A 516 48.47 5.40 5.55
CA ILE A 516 49.57 4.51 5.22
C ILE A 516 49.43 3.15 5.94
N GLY A 517 48.91 3.17 7.16
CA GLY A 517 48.66 1.92 7.92
C GLY A 517 47.49 1.10 7.42
N LEU A 518 46.50 1.74 6.81
CA LEU A 518 45.27 1.11 6.31
C LEU A 518 45.42 0.53 4.91
N ASN A 519 46.21 1.16 4.05
CA ASN A 519 46.22 0.86 2.62
C ASN A 519 47.62 0.39 2.16
N SER A 520 47.70 -0.85 1.69
CA SER A 520 48.94 -1.40 1.12
C SER A 520 49.19 -0.97 -0.35
N GLU A 521 48.14 -0.52 -1.07
CA GLU A 521 48.18 -0.08 -2.48
C GLU A 521 47.50 1.28 -2.61
N MET A 522 48.23 2.36 -2.28
CA MET A 522 47.75 3.71 -2.40
C MET A 522 47.75 4.19 -3.86
N SER A 523 46.78 5.07 -4.20
CA SER A 523 46.73 5.73 -5.50
C SER A 523 47.82 6.80 -5.66
N ALA A 524 48.05 7.24 -6.89
CA ALA A 524 48.98 8.34 -7.16
C ALA A 524 48.63 9.63 -6.38
N VAL A 525 47.34 9.93 -6.21
CA VAL A 525 46.85 11.10 -5.51
C VAL A 525 47.12 10.99 -4.01
N GLU A 526 46.81 9.87 -3.38
CA GLU A 526 47.08 9.60 -1.96
C GLU A 526 48.58 9.71 -1.62
N TYR A 527 49.43 9.11 -2.48
CA TYR A 527 50.87 9.26 -2.34
C TYR A 527 51.33 10.74 -2.45
N HIS A 528 50.71 11.51 -3.39
CA HIS A 528 51.04 12.92 -3.55
C HIS A 528 50.63 13.73 -2.35
N HIS A 529 49.42 13.54 -1.79
CA HIS A 529 48.93 14.18 -0.60
C HIS A 529 49.82 13.89 0.62
N CYS A 530 50.17 12.61 0.85
CA CYS A 530 51.11 12.24 1.91
C CYS A 530 52.46 12.95 1.78
N GLY A 531 53.02 12.99 0.56
CA GLY A 531 54.25 13.69 0.31
C GLY A 531 54.19 15.18 0.63
N ASP A 532 53.11 15.85 0.30
CA ASP A 532 52.88 17.26 0.59
C ASP A 532 52.75 17.53 2.09
N ILE A 533 52.00 16.65 2.78
CA ILE A 533 51.80 16.75 4.23
C ILE A 533 53.13 16.57 4.97
N PHE A 534 53.93 15.53 4.64
CA PHE A 534 55.23 15.33 5.27
C PHE A 534 56.20 16.48 4.99
N ALA A 535 56.19 17.03 3.76
CA ALA A 535 57.02 18.17 3.42
C ALA A 535 56.73 19.42 4.28
N LYS A 536 55.44 19.68 4.58
CA LYS A 536 55.02 20.82 5.42
C LYS A 536 55.34 20.58 6.90
N CYS A 537 55.37 19.33 7.35
CA CYS A 537 55.83 18.97 8.71
C CYS A 537 57.37 18.86 8.81
N GLY A 538 58.12 19.22 7.77
CA GLY A 538 59.58 19.22 7.79
C GLY A 538 60.24 17.87 7.53
N ASP A 539 59.50 16.80 7.31
CA ASP A 539 60.02 15.47 7.00
C ASP A 539 60.28 15.32 5.47
N THR A 540 61.31 15.99 5.04
CA THR A 540 61.71 16.00 3.63
C THR A 540 62.10 14.62 3.09
N GLY A 541 62.55 13.71 3.98
CA GLY A 541 62.92 12.34 3.58
C GLY A 541 61.72 11.56 3.09
N ARG A 542 60.73 11.42 3.97
CA ARG A 542 59.45 10.75 3.63
C ARG A 542 58.71 11.49 2.50
N ALA A 543 58.68 12.81 2.51
CA ALA A 543 58.05 13.59 1.44
C ALA A 543 58.54 13.18 0.06
N VAL A 544 59.85 13.10 -0.13
CA VAL A 544 60.45 12.72 -1.44
C VAL A 544 60.14 11.27 -1.77
N GLU A 545 60.14 10.38 -0.79
CA GLU A 545 59.83 8.98 -0.99
C GLU A 545 58.38 8.84 -1.52
N TYR A 546 57.38 9.47 -0.88
CA TYR A 546 55.98 9.43 -1.28
C TYR A 546 55.74 10.11 -2.63
N TRP A 547 56.39 11.25 -2.94
CA TRP A 547 56.31 11.85 -4.27
C TRP A 547 56.88 10.96 -5.36
N ILE A 548 57.95 10.19 -5.09
CA ILE A 548 58.50 9.20 -6.06
C ILE A 548 57.50 8.07 -6.27
N GLN A 549 56.79 7.59 -5.22
CA GLN A 549 55.74 6.59 -5.37
C GLN A 549 54.58 7.13 -6.19
N ALA A 550 54.09 8.38 -5.91
CA ALA A 550 53.06 9.02 -6.72
C ALA A 550 53.46 9.05 -8.22
N GLN A 551 54.70 9.37 -8.51
CA GLN A 551 55.22 9.36 -9.90
C GLN A 551 55.23 7.95 -10.53
N ARG A 552 55.57 6.91 -9.75
CA ARG A 552 55.54 5.51 -10.20
C ARG A 552 54.12 5.02 -10.46
N MET A 553 53.16 5.55 -9.69
CA MET A 553 51.74 5.22 -9.84
C MET A 553 51.06 6.05 -10.95
N GLY A 554 51.81 6.87 -11.72
CA GLY A 554 51.30 7.58 -12.89
C GLY A 554 51.09 9.08 -12.76
N ASP A 555 51.42 9.73 -11.63
CA ASP A 555 51.40 11.19 -11.57
C ASP A 555 52.60 11.78 -12.35
N GLU A 556 52.37 12.19 -13.57
CA GLU A 556 53.34 12.79 -14.44
C GLU A 556 53.37 14.33 -14.39
N SER A 557 52.66 14.93 -13.41
CA SER A 557 52.53 16.37 -13.31
C SER A 557 53.88 17.09 -13.19
N LYS A 558 53.98 18.24 -13.85
CA LYS A 558 55.21 19.06 -13.83
C LYS A 558 55.53 19.52 -12.43
N ILE A 559 54.52 19.71 -11.60
CA ILE A 559 54.69 20.19 -10.21
C ILE A 559 55.31 19.07 -9.36
N LEU A 560 54.83 17.82 -9.48
CA LEU A 560 55.41 16.69 -8.76
C LEU A 560 56.90 16.50 -9.14
N LYS A 561 57.22 16.52 -10.40
CA LYS A 561 58.61 16.43 -10.91
C LYS A 561 59.48 17.54 -10.30
N LYS A 562 58.93 18.77 -10.13
CA LYS A 562 59.61 19.87 -9.50
C LYS A 562 59.82 19.68 -7.98
N LYS A 563 58.79 19.15 -7.29
CA LYS A 563 58.83 18.83 -5.84
C LYS A 563 59.93 17.80 -5.58
N ILE A 564 59.98 16.72 -6.34
CA ILE A 564 61.00 15.66 -6.24
C ILE A 564 62.42 16.24 -6.49
N LYS A 565 62.62 16.95 -7.61
CA LYS A 565 63.93 17.50 -8.01
C LYS A 565 64.48 18.51 -6.98
N ARG A 566 63.60 19.36 -6.41
CA ARG A 566 64.00 20.42 -5.49
C ARG A 566 63.90 19.99 -4.01
N ARG A 567 63.33 18.81 -3.75
CA ARG A 567 63.11 18.27 -2.42
C ARG A 567 62.37 19.26 -1.53
N LYS A 568 61.36 19.94 -2.11
CA LYS A 568 60.62 21.02 -1.46
C LYS A 568 59.18 21.06 -1.97
N TYR A 569 58.23 21.38 -1.07
CA TYR A 569 56.85 21.65 -1.42
C TYR A 569 56.74 22.89 -2.35
N TYR A 570 55.88 22.76 -3.34
CA TYR A 570 55.43 23.86 -4.20
C TYR A 570 53.90 23.70 -4.33
N PRO A 571 53.12 24.80 -4.12
CA PRO A 571 51.69 24.74 -4.28
C PRO A 571 51.30 24.48 -5.72
N ASP A 572 50.20 23.74 -5.94
CA ASP A 572 49.63 23.60 -7.26
C ASP A 572 48.99 24.91 -7.74
N ALA A 573 48.88 25.07 -9.06
CA ALA A 573 48.35 26.30 -9.63
C ALA A 573 46.86 26.53 -9.31
N ARG A 574 46.12 25.47 -8.95
CA ARG A 574 44.72 25.55 -8.54
C ARG A 574 44.54 25.96 -7.06
N SER A 575 45.58 25.91 -6.24
CA SER A 575 45.52 26.26 -4.82
C SER A 575 45.91 27.76 -4.57
N LYS A 576 45.62 28.62 -5.50
CA LYS A 576 45.73 30.07 -5.40
C LYS A 576 44.34 30.65 -5.55
#